data_c5101717a6326feb5b9404c289a4cca3
#
_entry.id   c5101717a6326feb5b9404c289a4cca3
#
_cell.length_a   1.000
_cell.length_b   1.000
_cell.length_c   1.000
_cell.angle_alpha   90.00
_cell.angle_beta   90.00
_cell.angle_gamma   90.00
#
_symmetry.space_group_name_H-M   'P 1'
#
loop_
_entity.id
_entity.type
_entity.pdbx_description
1 polymer ?
#
loop_
_entity_poly.entity_id
_entity_poly.type
_entity_poly.pdbx_seq_one_letter_code
_entity_poly.pdbx_strand_id
1 'polypeptide(L)'
;MKRIFAVFVLCLICACSKIEQPQEVWIKNAQNEKLYLQIDGWQNAANHKLAFLQHGLASNMEHVAIQTAKKVFLDNGYIVVLFDSRYSLGQSDGKVQNVRLSTFEDDLETVIDWAKQQNFYSEPFALAGHSLGGASVLLYAEHHPELVNTLIPIVPVVSGQLWEDGCMKNMPDFCNNWRKDGFYNYKNNVKEAIIPYLVVEDAKSYNALTFTTPFKVQTLLVASEHDKIISPHDIQDLAEYLNVKTVIIPQSGHNFETKQNVDDLYQALRHFIQ
;
A
#
# COMPACT_ATOMS: atom_id res chain seq x y z
N MET A 1 -49.64 -55.50 -11.98
CA MET A 1 -49.04 -54.45 -11.14
C MET A 1 -47.69 -54.09 -11.71
N LYS A 2 -47.63 -52.93 -12.43
CA LYS A 2 -46.36 -52.42 -13.01
C LYS A 2 -45.81 -51.38 -12.03
N ARG A 3 -44.63 -51.65 -11.48
CA ARG A 3 -43.89 -50.67 -10.62
C ARG A 3 -43.11 -49.70 -11.52
N ILE A 4 -43.48 -48.44 -11.44
CA ILE A 4 -42.73 -47.31 -12.07
C ILE A 4 -41.62 -46.91 -11.12
N PHE A 5 -40.37 -47.07 -11.53
CA PHE A 5 -39.20 -46.51 -10.85
C PHE A 5 -38.96 -45.09 -11.36
N ALA A 6 -39.17 -44.11 -10.50
CA ALA A 6 -38.79 -42.73 -10.78
C ALA A 6 -37.30 -42.54 -10.45
N VAL A 7 -36.51 -42.26 -11.48
CA VAL A 7 -35.11 -41.90 -11.36
C VAL A 7 -35.04 -40.37 -11.07
N PHE A 8 -34.67 -39.99 -9.86
CA PHE A 8 -34.36 -38.61 -9.57
C PHE A 8 -32.94 -38.31 -10.08
N VAL A 9 -32.83 -37.55 -11.14
CA VAL A 9 -31.54 -36.96 -11.59
C VAL A 9 -31.29 -35.72 -10.73
N LEU A 10 -30.33 -35.84 -9.80
CA LEU A 10 -29.85 -34.72 -9.00
C LEU A 10 -28.90 -33.91 -9.92
N CYS A 11 -29.36 -32.81 -10.50
CA CYS A 11 -28.51 -31.86 -11.18
C CYS A 11 -27.68 -31.10 -10.12
N LEU A 12 -26.44 -31.53 -9.95
CA LEU A 12 -25.42 -30.71 -9.27
C LEU A 12 -25.16 -29.48 -10.14
N ILE A 13 -25.76 -28.36 -9.76
CA ILE A 13 -25.40 -27.03 -10.30
C ILE A 13 -24.03 -26.70 -9.71
N CYS A 14 -22.97 -26.99 -10.46
CA CYS A 14 -21.64 -26.49 -10.17
C CYS A 14 -21.68 -24.97 -10.43
N ALA A 15 -21.90 -24.19 -9.38
CA ALA A 15 -21.74 -22.74 -9.41
C ALA A 15 -20.25 -22.45 -9.61
N CYS A 16 -19.82 -22.41 -10.86
CA CYS A 16 -18.52 -21.84 -11.21
C CYS A 16 -18.61 -20.35 -10.87
N SER A 17 -18.09 -19.95 -9.73
CA SER A 17 -17.90 -18.52 -9.41
C SER A 17 -16.99 -17.96 -10.51
N LYS A 18 -17.56 -17.15 -11.42
CA LYS A 18 -16.77 -16.37 -12.35
C LYS A 18 -15.84 -15.51 -11.50
N ILE A 19 -14.53 -15.71 -11.65
CA ILE A 19 -13.55 -14.76 -11.14
C ILE A 19 -13.83 -13.47 -11.90
N GLU A 20 -14.42 -12.48 -11.23
CA GLU A 20 -14.61 -11.16 -11.84
C GLU A 20 -13.24 -10.56 -12.10
N GLN A 21 -13.04 -10.08 -13.32
CA GLN A 21 -11.83 -9.37 -13.68
C GLN A 21 -11.86 -7.98 -13.02
N PRO A 22 -10.70 -7.46 -12.57
CA PRO A 22 -10.64 -6.11 -12.03
C PRO A 22 -11.09 -5.10 -13.11
N GLN A 23 -11.74 -4.03 -12.67
CA GLN A 23 -12.01 -2.90 -13.56
C GLN A 23 -10.77 -2.04 -13.65
N GLU A 24 -10.24 -1.85 -14.84
CA GLU A 24 -9.14 -0.94 -15.14
C GLU A 24 -9.67 0.46 -15.47
N VAL A 25 -9.08 1.48 -14.87
CA VAL A 25 -9.51 2.87 -15.05
C VAL A 25 -8.30 3.78 -15.21
N TRP A 26 -8.42 4.75 -16.10
CA TRP A 26 -7.48 5.85 -16.24
C TRP A 26 -8.15 7.15 -15.79
N ILE A 27 -7.54 7.81 -14.82
CA ILE A 27 -7.97 9.13 -14.36
C ILE A 27 -6.90 10.17 -14.67
N LYS A 28 -7.19 11.44 -14.45
CA LYS A 28 -6.24 12.53 -14.61
C LYS A 28 -6.23 13.43 -13.38
N ASN A 29 -5.03 13.87 -13.01
CA ASN A 29 -4.87 14.90 -12.00
C ASN A 29 -5.10 16.31 -12.58
N ALA A 30 -4.95 17.33 -11.74
CA ALA A 30 -5.12 18.73 -12.13
C ALA A 30 -4.11 19.21 -13.21
N GLN A 31 -2.95 18.54 -13.32
CA GLN A 31 -1.92 18.80 -14.33
C GLN A 31 -2.13 18.03 -15.64
N ASN A 32 -3.27 17.31 -15.76
CA ASN A 32 -3.62 16.48 -16.92
C ASN A 32 -2.71 15.24 -17.11
N GLU A 33 -1.96 14.84 -16.07
CA GLU A 33 -1.18 13.61 -16.05
C GLU A 33 -2.09 12.43 -15.65
N LYS A 34 -1.87 11.26 -16.25
CA LYS A 34 -2.73 10.10 -16.07
C LYS A 34 -2.26 9.21 -14.92
N LEU A 35 -3.22 8.73 -14.13
CA LEU A 35 -3.03 7.65 -13.19
C LEU A 35 -3.79 6.41 -13.65
N TYR A 36 -3.15 5.25 -13.53
CA TYR A 36 -3.74 3.95 -13.81
C TYR A 36 -4.21 3.29 -12.51
N LEU A 37 -5.47 2.87 -12.50
CA LEU A 37 -6.14 2.28 -11.34
C LEU A 37 -6.71 0.92 -11.69
N GLN A 38 -6.79 0.05 -10.68
CA GLN A 38 -7.60 -1.17 -10.70
C GLN A 38 -8.59 -1.15 -9.55
N ILE A 39 -9.84 -1.53 -9.81
CA ILE A 39 -10.87 -1.68 -8.81
C ILE A 39 -11.32 -3.14 -8.78
N ASP A 40 -11.22 -3.75 -7.62
CA ASP A 40 -11.60 -5.14 -7.36
C ASP A 40 -12.71 -5.21 -6.32
N GLY A 41 -13.47 -6.33 -6.31
CA GLY A 41 -14.46 -6.58 -5.27
C GLY A 41 -15.80 -5.88 -5.50
N TRP A 42 -16.18 -5.63 -6.75
CA TRP A 42 -17.48 -5.01 -7.11
C TRP A 42 -18.68 -5.71 -6.49
N GLN A 43 -18.62 -7.03 -6.35
CA GLN A 43 -19.67 -7.84 -5.72
C GLN A 43 -19.86 -7.47 -4.23
N ASN A 44 -18.90 -6.78 -3.63
CA ASN A 44 -18.92 -6.35 -2.24
C ASN A 44 -19.57 -4.98 -2.04
N ALA A 45 -20.04 -4.30 -3.09
CA ALA A 45 -20.56 -2.94 -3.03
C ALA A 45 -21.68 -2.76 -1.97
N ALA A 46 -22.51 -3.78 -1.75
CA ALA A 46 -23.54 -3.76 -0.73
C ALA A 46 -22.99 -3.73 0.72
N ASN A 47 -21.72 -4.06 0.94
CA ASN A 47 -21.10 -4.06 2.27
C ASN A 47 -20.63 -2.66 2.70
N HIS A 48 -20.59 -1.70 1.80
CA HIS A 48 -20.09 -0.34 2.04
C HIS A 48 -18.69 -0.30 2.68
N LYS A 49 -17.82 -1.25 2.33
CA LYS A 49 -16.42 -1.32 2.79
C LYS A 49 -15.49 -0.99 1.63
N LEU A 50 -14.71 0.06 1.79
CA LEU A 50 -13.78 0.54 0.76
C LEU A 50 -12.35 0.61 1.31
N ALA A 51 -11.37 0.24 0.49
CA ALA A 51 -9.96 0.36 0.81
C ALA A 51 -9.18 0.93 -0.37
N PHE A 52 -8.20 1.82 -0.09
CA PHE A 52 -7.23 2.32 -1.07
C PHE A 52 -5.84 1.81 -0.71
N LEU A 53 -5.09 1.32 -1.71
CA LEU A 53 -3.78 0.73 -1.51
C LEU A 53 -2.73 1.40 -2.37
N GLN A 54 -1.61 1.83 -1.74
CA GLN A 54 -0.53 2.54 -2.41
C GLN A 54 0.81 1.83 -2.24
N HIS A 55 1.50 1.57 -3.36
CA HIS A 55 2.83 0.94 -3.39
C HIS A 55 3.95 1.90 -2.97
N GLY A 56 5.19 1.41 -2.87
CA GLY A 56 6.37 2.17 -2.49
C GLY A 56 7.19 2.75 -3.65
N LEU A 57 8.33 3.35 -3.30
CA LEU A 57 9.30 3.89 -4.26
C LEU A 57 9.83 2.81 -5.20
N ALA A 58 10.05 3.17 -6.46
CA ALA A 58 10.56 2.26 -7.50
C ALA A 58 9.78 0.94 -7.62
N SER A 59 8.46 1.02 -7.45
CA SER A 59 7.53 -0.11 -7.44
C SER A 59 6.29 0.18 -8.30
N ASN A 60 5.26 -0.65 -8.16
CA ASN A 60 3.94 -0.50 -8.78
C ASN A 60 2.90 -1.27 -7.94
N MET A 61 1.63 -1.22 -8.34
CA MET A 61 0.53 -1.88 -7.61
C MET A 61 0.67 -3.41 -7.52
N GLU A 62 1.49 -4.04 -8.37
CA GLU A 62 1.74 -5.49 -8.33
C GLU A 62 2.76 -5.92 -7.26
N HIS A 63 3.26 -4.98 -6.45
CA HIS A 63 4.17 -5.30 -5.35
C HIS A 63 3.53 -6.29 -4.39
N VAL A 64 4.29 -7.30 -3.96
CA VAL A 64 3.79 -8.43 -3.16
C VAL A 64 3.09 -8.01 -1.87
N ALA A 65 3.58 -6.99 -1.17
CA ALA A 65 2.94 -6.49 0.05
C ALA A 65 1.56 -5.87 -0.25
N ILE A 66 1.42 -5.16 -1.37
CA ILE A 66 0.17 -4.54 -1.81
C ILE A 66 -0.82 -5.60 -2.28
N GLN A 67 -0.38 -6.59 -3.04
CA GLN A 67 -1.23 -7.71 -3.45
C GLN A 67 -1.66 -8.58 -2.25
N THR A 68 -0.82 -8.71 -1.22
CA THR A 68 -1.19 -9.39 0.03
C THR A 68 -2.26 -8.60 0.79
N ALA A 69 -2.09 -7.28 0.93
CA ALA A 69 -3.10 -6.42 1.55
C ALA A 69 -4.42 -6.45 0.75
N LYS A 70 -4.36 -6.33 -0.59
CA LYS A 70 -5.51 -6.48 -1.48
C LYS A 70 -6.28 -7.75 -1.19
N LYS A 71 -5.57 -8.90 -1.15
CA LYS A 71 -6.20 -10.19 -0.88
C LYS A 71 -6.91 -10.19 0.48
N VAL A 72 -6.29 -9.66 1.54
CA VAL A 72 -6.90 -9.61 2.86
C VAL A 72 -8.16 -8.74 2.87
N PHE A 73 -8.13 -7.57 2.25
CA PHE A 73 -9.31 -6.71 2.17
C PHE A 73 -10.44 -7.35 1.36
N LEU A 74 -10.15 -7.98 0.22
CA LEU A 74 -11.15 -8.71 -0.58
C LEU A 74 -11.77 -9.87 0.20
N ASP A 75 -10.96 -10.67 0.91
CA ASP A 75 -11.42 -11.79 1.74
C ASP A 75 -12.33 -11.30 2.90
N ASN A 76 -12.26 -10.02 3.27
CA ASN A 76 -13.10 -9.38 4.29
C ASN A 76 -14.24 -8.51 3.71
N GLY A 77 -14.51 -8.65 2.42
CA GLY A 77 -15.67 -8.05 1.75
C GLY A 77 -15.52 -6.57 1.42
N TYR A 78 -14.30 -6.09 1.23
CA TYR A 78 -14.05 -4.72 0.76
C TYR A 78 -14.09 -4.63 -0.77
N ILE A 79 -14.44 -3.47 -1.27
CA ILE A 79 -13.99 -3.01 -2.58
C ILE A 79 -12.60 -2.45 -2.40
N VAL A 80 -11.68 -2.79 -3.29
CA VAL A 80 -10.28 -2.38 -3.20
C VAL A 80 -9.90 -1.58 -4.43
N VAL A 81 -9.42 -0.36 -4.22
CA VAL A 81 -8.83 0.52 -5.23
C VAL A 81 -7.31 0.48 -5.10
N LEU A 82 -6.65 -0.04 -6.13
CA LEU A 82 -5.20 0.01 -6.27
C LEU A 82 -4.85 0.98 -7.38
N PHE A 83 -3.70 1.58 -7.29
CA PHE A 83 -3.22 2.48 -8.35
C PHE A 83 -1.69 2.47 -8.44
N ASP A 84 -1.20 2.75 -9.64
CA ASP A 84 0.19 3.09 -9.85
C ASP A 84 0.36 4.58 -9.59
N SER A 85 1.19 4.96 -8.63
CA SER A 85 1.56 6.37 -8.44
C SER A 85 2.29 6.89 -9.67
N ARG A 86 2.14 8.19 -9.99
CA ARG A 86 2.95 8.82 -11.02
C ARG A 86 4.43 8.68 -10.70
N TYR A 87 5.27 8.78 -11.71
CA TYR A 87 6.72 8.69 -11.53
C TYR A 87 7.18 7.37 -10.89
N SER A 88 6.41 6.30 -11.09
CA SER A 88 6.71 4.95 -10.58
C SER A 88 7.13 4.00 -11.71
N LEU A 89 7.28 2.70 -11.39
CA LEU A 89 7.54 1.65 -12.38
C LEU A 89 6.26 1.04 -12.97
N GLY A 90 5.10 1.64 -12.67
CA GLY A 90 3.79 1.21 -13.15
C GLY A 90 3.42 1.74 -14.53
N GLN A 91 2.12 1.91 -14.74
CA GLN A 91 1.53 2.38 -16.00
C GLN A 91 1.18 3.87 -15.98
N SER A 92 1.11 4.50 -14.80
CA SER A 92 0.84 5.94 -14.67
C SER A 92 1.91 6.79 -15.33
N ASP A 93 1.55 8.02 -15.68
CA ASP A 93 2.42 8.97 -16.38
C ASP A 93 3.64 9.37 -15.55
N GLY A 94 4.65 9.86 -16.26
CA GLY A 94 5.83 10.51 -15.71
C GLY A 94 7.06 9.61 -15.65
N LYS A 95 8.19 10.25 -15.32
CA LYS A 95 9.49 9.59 -15.21
C LYS A 95 9.88 9.49 -13.74
N VAL A 96 10.46 8.36 -13.33
CA VAL A 96 10.86 8.09 -11.94
C VAL A 96 11.78 9.16 -11.33
N GLN A 97 12.54 9.89 -12.15
CA GLN A 97 13.37 11.01 -11.71
C GLN A 97 12.60 12.15 -11.04
N ASN A 98 11.28 12.22 -11.24
CA ASN A 98 10.42 13.25 -10.65
C ASN A 98 9.71 12.79 -9.38
N VAL A 99 9.94 11.55 -8.92
CA VAL A 99 9.29 11.02 -7.73
C VAL A 99 9.62 11.82 -6.47
N ARG A 100 8.62 12.08 -5.64
CA ARG A 100 8.72 12.72 -4.32
C ARG A 100 7.69 12.07 -3.39
N LEU A 101 7.85 12.23 -2.07
CA LEU A 101 6.78 11.87 -1.13
C LEU A 101 5.54 12.74 -1.40
N SER A 102 5.73 14.04 -1.61
CA SER A 102 4.65 14.98 -1.95
C SER A 102 3.88 14.56 -3.21
N THR A 103 4.54 13.95 -4.22
CA THR A 103 3.81 13.44 -5.39
C THR A 103 3.02 12.17 -5.08
N PHE A 104 3.43 11.38 -4.11
CA PHE A 104 2.66 10.22 -3.63
C PHE A 104 1.40 10.65 -2.88
N GLU A 105 1.48 11.72 -2.07
CA GLU A 105 0.32 12.31 -1.40
C GLU A 105 -0.69 12.86 -2.40
N ASP A 106 -0.23 13.68 -3.37
CA ASP A 106 -1.08 14.23 -4.44
C ASP A 106 -1.81 13.14 -5.23
N ASP A 107 -1.14 12.01 -5.47
CA ASP A 107 -1.74 10.87 -6.19
C ASP A 107 -2.82 10.19 -5.37
N LEU A 108 -2.57 9.96 -4.08
CA LEU A 108 -3.56 9.37 -3.16
C LEU A 108 -4.80 10.27 -3.06
N GLU A 109 -4.62 11.57 -2.86
CA GLU A 109 -5.72 12.55 -2.84
C GLU A 109 -6.50 12.56 -4.16
N THR A 110 -5.80 12.57 -5.30
CA THR A 110 -6.42 12.53 -6.64
C THR A 110 -7.29 11.28 -6.81
N VAL A 111 -6.81 10.11 -6.38
CA VAL A 111 -7.54 8.84 -6.48
C VAL A 111 -8.76 8.84 -5.56
N ILE A 112 -8.62 9.32 -4.33
CA ILE A 112 -9.74 9.41 -3.37
C ILE A 112 -10.79 10.41 -3.87
N ASP A 113 -10.40 11.58 -4.38
CA ASP A 113 -11.32 12.59 -4.91
C ASP A 113 -12.06 12.11 -6.16
N TRP A 114 -11.41 11.34 -7.02
CA TRP A 114 -12.09 10.67 -8.11
C TRP A 114 -13.09 9.62 -7.59
N ALA A 115 -12.70 8.83 -6.58
CA ALA A 115 -13.56 7.80 -6.02
C ALA A 115 -14.82 8.37 -5.38
N LYS A 116 -14.78 9.57 -4.78
CA LYS A 116 -15.95 10.27 -4.22
C LYS A 116 -17.07 10.48 -5.24
N GLN A 117 -16.76 10.45 -6.53
CA GLN A 117 -17.73 10.60 -7.62
C GLN A 117 -18.29 9.26 -8.12
N GLN A 118 -17.86 8.13 -7.54
CA GLN A 118 -18.25 6.79 -7.97
C GLN A 118 -19.35 6.20 -7.07
N ASN A 119 -20.17 5.35 -7.63
CA ASN A 119 -21.30 4.73 -6.91
C ASN A 119 -20.86 3.76 -5.80
N PHE A 120 -19.61 3.31 -5.82
CA PHE A 120 -19.06 2.41 -4.80
C PHE A 120 -18.42 3.16 -3.62
N TYR A 121 -18.30 4.48 -3.71
CA TYR A 121 -17.65 5.25 -2.66
C TYR A 121 -18.37 5.10 -1.32
N SER A 122 -17.58 4.90 -0.29
CA SER A 122 -18.07 4.81 1.09
C SER A 122 -16.98 5.32 2.03
N GLU A 123 -17.37 6.11 3.01
CA GLU A 123 -16.52 6.61 4.09
C GLU A 123 -17.18 6.31 5.45
N PRO A 124 -16.38 6.13 6.53
CA PRO A 124 -14.93 6.10 6.53
C PRO A 124 -14.38 4.83 5.87
N PHE A 125 -13.24 4.95 5.17
CA PHE A 125 -12.59 3.87 4.41
C PHE A 125 -11.29 3.38 5.06
N ALA A 126 -10.73 2.30 4.51
CA ALA A 126 -9.43 1.78 4.91
C ALA A 126 -8.31 2.29 3.99
N LEU A 127 -7.10 2.47 4.55
CA LEU A 127 -5.88 2.77 3.82
C LEU A 127 -4.81 1.72 4.13
N ALA A 128 -4.08 1.28 3.11
CA ALA A 128 -2.83 0.56 3.30
C ALA A 128 -1.76 1.06 2.33
N GLY A 129 -0.51 1.11 2.78
CA GLY A 129 0.59 1.58 1.95
C GLY A 129 1.90 0.93 2.32
N HIS A 130 2.75 0.67 1.30
CA HIS A 130 4.07 0.08 1.48
C HIS A 130 5.16 1.15 1.40
N SER A 131 6.11 1.15 2.34
CA SER A 131 7.31 2.01 2.29
C SER A 131 6.96 3.50 2.13
N LEU A 132 7.32 4.14 1.01
CA LEU A 132 6.96 5.53 0.71
C LEU A 132 5.44 5.72 0.63
N GLY A 133 4.69 4.75 0.07
CA GLY A 133 3.23 4.73 0.11
C GLY A 133 2.69 4.58 1.54
N GLY A 134 3.45 3.91 2.43
CA GLY A 134 3.15 3.84 3.86
C GLY A 134 3.22 5.21 4.56
N ALA A 135 4.19 6.04 4.18
CA ALA A 135 4.27 7.43 4.66
C ALA A 135 3.11 8.28 4.13
N SER A 136 2.78 8.13 2.85
CA SER A 136 1.67 8.86 2.21
C SER A 136 0.33 8.57 2.89
N VAL A 137 0.01 7.28 3.16
CA VAL A 137 -1.25 6.93 3.85
C VAL A 137 -1.27 7.38 5.31
N LEU A 138 -0.10 7.45 5.99
CA LEU A 138 0.02 8.02 7.34
C LEU A 138 -0.29 9.52 7.34
N LEU A 139 0.27 10.28 6.40
CA LEU A 139 0.01 11.71 6.25
C LEU A 139 -1.46 11.98 5.94
N TYR A 140 -2.04 11.23 5.00
CA TYR A 140 -3.46 11.37 4.69
C TYR A 140 -4.34 11.14 5.92
N ALA A 141 -4.06 10.10 6.71
CA ALA A 141 -4.83 9.79 7.91
C ALA A 141 -4.63 10.83 9.04
N GLU A 142 -3.46 11.49 9.12
CA GLU A 142 -3.23 12.62 10.03
C GLU A 142 -4.07 13.84 9.64
N HIS A 143 -4.15 14.14 8.34
CA HIS A 143 -4.88 15.30 7.83
C HIS A 143 -6.41 15.08 7.80
N HIS A 144 -6.85 13.82 7.63
CA HIS A 144 -8.27 13.45 7.44
C HIS A 144 -8.68 12.28 8.34
N PRO A 145 -8.50 12.39 9.67
CA PRO A 145 -8.75 11.27 10.59
C PRO A 145 -10.23 10.82 10.62
N GLU A 146 -11.15 11.69 10.23
CA GLU A 146 -12.59 11.39 10.15
C GLU A 146 -12.96 10.52 8.93
N LEU A 147 -12.14 10.52 7.89
CA LEU A 147 -12.39 9.77 6.66
C LEU A 147 -11.77 8.36 6.70
N VAL A 148 -10.89 8.08 7.66
CA VAL A 148 -10.16 6.81 7.73
C VAL A 148 -10.52 6.03 8.98
N ASN A 149 -11.05 4.80 8.81
CA ASN A 149 -11.37 3.91 9.93
C ASN A 149 -10.29 2.87 10.21
N THR A 150 -9.52 2.48 9.20
CA THR A 150 -8.50 1.43 9.29
C THR A 150 -7.26 1.85 8.52
N LEU A 151 -6.10 1.84 9.17
CA LEU A 151 -4.84 2.26 8.58
C LEU A 151 -3.77 1.19 8.77
N ILE A 152 -3.15 0.77 7.66
CA ILE A 152 -2.12 -0.28 7.65
C ILE A 152 -0.89 0.20 6.87
N PRO A 153 0.00 0.97 7.50
CA PRO A 153 1.31 1.28 6.94
C PRO A 153 2.23 0.06 7.05
N ILE A 154 2.70 -0.44 5.92
CA ILE A 154 3.58 -1.62 5.82
C ILE A 154 5.01 -1.13 5.59
N VAL A 155 5.90 -1.37 6.54
CA VAL A 155 7.29 -0.88 6.58
C VAL A 155 7.41 0.60 6.13
N PRO A 156 6.60 1.51 6.73
CA PRO A 156 6.51 2.89 6.26
C PRO A 156 7.82 3.65 6.48
N VAL A 157 8.12 4.61 5.62
CA VAL A 157 9.07 5.68 5.98
C VAL A 157 8.47 6.42 7.17
N VAL A 158 9.19 6.46 8.30
CA VAL A 158 8.74 7.13 9.54
C VAL A 158 9.06 8.61 9.50
N SER A 159 10.24 8.96 9.01
CA SER A 159 10.64 10.32 8.66
C SER A 159 11.73 10.28 7.59
N GLY A 160 11.85 11.32 6.79
CA GLY A 160 12.90 11.38 5.79
C GLY A 160 14.30 11.46 6.42
N GLN A 161 14.44 12.07 7.60
CA GLN A 161 15.73 12.10 8.31
C GLN A 161 16.12 10.72 8.83
N LEU A 162 15.21 9.98 9.48
CA LEU A 162 15.46 8.62 9.95
C LEU A 162 15.75 7.66 8.77
N TRP A 163 15.09 7.84 7.64
CA TRP A 163 15.39 7.09 6.43
C TRP A 163 16.82 7.32 5.94
N GLU A 164 17.27 8.59 5.86
CA GLU A 164 18.66 8.91 5.51
C GLU A 164 19.66 8.33 6.52
N ASP A 165 19.41 8.52 7.81
CA ASP A 165 20.28 8.03 8.89
C ASP A 165 20.40 6.50 8.87
N GLY A 166 19.29 5.79 8.68
CA GLY A 166 19.25 4.34 8.53
C GLY A 166 20.02 3.86 7.29
N CYS A 167 19.84 4.55 6.16
CA CYS A 167 20.59 4.29 4.95
C CYS A 167 22.10 4.46 5.17
N MET A 168 22.53 5.58 5.76
CA MET A 168 23.95 5.85 6.04
C MET A 168 24.54 4.85 7.06
N LYS A 169 23.77 4.34 7.99
CA LYS A 169 24.21 3.34 8.97
C LYS A 169 24.36 1.95 8.34
N ASN A 170 23.37 1.52 7.56
CA ASN A 170 23.28 0.14 7.08
C ASN A 170 23.98 -0.09 5.74
N MET A 171 24.06 0.96 4.88
CA MET A 171 24.60 0.90 3.52
C MET A 171 25.42 2.17 3.19
N PRO A 172 26.47 2.52 3.97
CA PRO A 172 27.14 3.82 3.90
C PRO A 172 27.69 4.16 2.52
N ASP A 173 28.32 3.22 1.83
CA ASP A 173 28.90 3.46 0.49
C ASP A 173 27.81 3.76 -0.54
N PHE A 174 26.71 2.99 -0.53
CA PHE A 174 25.58 3.22 -1.41
C PHE A 174 24.95 4.59 -1.16
N CYS A 175 24.66 4.91 0.09
CA CYS A 175 23.94 6.13 0.44
C CYS A 175 24.78 7.40 0.22
N ASN A 176 26.09 7.33 0.50
CA ASN A 176 27.01 8.43 0.20
C ASN A 176 27.13 8.68 -1.32
N ASN A 177 27.20 7.62 -2.12
CA ASN A 177 27.23 7.76 -3.58
C ASN A 177 25.90 8.30 -4.11
N TRP A 178 24.76 7.77 -3.65
CA TRP A 178 23.43 8.26 -4.03
C TRP A 178 23.26 9.76 -3.74
N ARG A 179 23.65 10.20 -2.52
CA ARG A 179 23.61 11.61 -2.15
C ARG A 179 24.57 12.46 -2.98
N LYS A 180 25.81 12.00 -3.17
CA LYS A 180 26.85 12.73 -3.92
C LYS A 180 26.49 12.90 -5.40
N ASP A 181 26.01 11.82 -6.03
CA ASP A 181 25.72 11.80 -7.46
C ASP A 181 24.33 12.34 -7.78
N GLY A 182 23.46 12.51 -6.74
CA GLY A 182 22.08 12.99 -6.86
C GLY A 182 21.09 11.94 -7.35
N PHE A 183 21.56 10.77 -7.73
CA PHE A 183 20.73 9.65 -8.20
C PHE A 183 21.47 8.30 -8.08
N TYR A 184 20.71 7.21 -8.18
CA TYR A 184 21.28 5.89 -8.47
C TYR A 184 20.50 5.19 -9.58
N ASN A 185 21.18 4.30 -10.30
CA ASN A 185 20.54 3.47 -11.33
C ASN A 185 19.95 2.23 -10.68
N TYR A 186 18.63 2.18 -10.66
CA TYR A 186 17.88 1.00 -10.23
C TYR A 186 17.69 0.07 -11.42
N LYS A 187 17.96 -1.21 -11.20
CA LYS A 187 17.74 -2.25 -12.22
C LYS A 187 17.23 -3.51 -11.56
N ASN A 188 16.13 -4.03 -12.06
CA ASN A 188 15.69 -5.39 -11.79
C ASN A 188 15.57 -6.18 -13.11
N ASN A 189 15.06 -7.42 -13.06
CA ASN A 189 14.95 -8.28 -14.23
C ASN A 189 13.97 -7.76 -15.30
N VAL A 190 13.17 -6.75 -14.99
CA VAL A 190 12.07 -6.26 -15.84
C VAL A 190 12.28 -4.82 -16.27
N LYS A 191 12.76 -3.96 -15.38
CA LYS A 191 12.83 -2.50 -15.60
C LYS A 191 14.13 -1.89 -15.08
N GLU A 192 14.52 -0.81 -15.73
CA GLU A 192 15.59 0.10 -15.30
C GLU A 192 14.97 1.47 -14.98
N ALA A 193 15.48 2.13 -13.94
CA ALA A 193 15.05 3.47 -13.56
C ALA A 193 16.19 4.26 -12.92
N ILE A 194 16.10 5.57 -13.00
CA ILE A 194 16.99 6.49 -12.29
C ILE A 194 16.21 7.00 -11.08
N ILE A 195 16.68 6.68 -9.88
CA ILE A 195 16.04 7.08 -8.63
C ILE A 195 16.77 8.33 -8.10
N PRO A 196 16.09 9.48 -8.01
CA PRO A 196 16.73 10.72 -7.59
C PRO A 196 16.91 10.75 -6.07
N TYR A 197 18.01 11.33 -5.58
CA TYR A 197 18.19 11.56 -4.15
C TYR A 197 17.21 12.61 -3.60
N LEU A 198 16.69 13.45 -4.46
CA LEU A 198 15.66 14.44 -4.13
C LEU A 198 14.40 13.85 -3.48
N VAL A 199 14.13 12.55 -3.65
CA VAL A 199 13.02 11.90 -2.94
C VAL A 199 13.27 11.83 -1.43
N VAL A 200 14.52 11.63 -1.01
CA VAL A 200 14.91 11.65 0.39
C VAL A 200 14.88 13.07 0.95
N GLU A 201 15.35 14.04 0.18
CA GLU A 201 15.34 15.46 0.56
C GLU A 201 13.91 16.00 0.73
N ASP A 202 13.01 15.68 -0.18
CA ASP A 202 11.58 16.02 -0.10
C ASP A 202 10.97 15.38 1.16
N ALA A 203 11.25 14.10 1.41
CA ALA A 203 10.74 13.39 2.57
C ALA A 203 11.27 13.93 3.92
N LYS A 204 12.33 14.74 3.97
CA LYS A 204 12.82 15.38 5.22
C LYS A 204 11.86 16.39 5.82
N SER A 205 10.91 16.90 5.03
CA SER A 205 9.82 17.72 5.55
C SER A 205 8.79 16.91 6.35
N TYR A 206 8.80 15.59 6.21
CA TYR A 206 7.91 14.64 6.85
C TYR A 206 8.55 13.97 8.08
N ASN A 207 7.79 13.95 9.19
CA ASN A 207 8.16 13.22 10.40
C ASN A 207 6.90 12.78 11.16
N ALA A 208 6.56 11.49 11.09
CA ALA A 208 5.40 10.94 11.78
C ALA A 208 5.51 10.98 13.31
N LEU A 209 6.73 11.12 13.87
CA LEU A 209 6.94 11.32 15.31
C LEU A 209 6.56 12.74 15.80
N THR A 210 5.99 13.57 14.92
CA THR A 210 5.45 14.89 15.28
C THR A 210 3.93 15.00 15.06
N PHE A 211 3.28 13.91 14.70
CA PHE A 211 1.84 13.87 14.49
C PHE A 211 1.06 14.15 15.77
N THR A 212 -0.17 14.62 15.60
CA THR A 212 -1.06 14.90 16.73
C THR A 212 -1.41 13.63 17.49
N THR A 213 -1.25 13.64 18.79
CA THR A 213 -1.61 12.52 19.66
C THR A 213 -2.77 12.89 20.59
N PRO A 214 -3.67 11.94 20.98
CA PRO A 214 -3.67 10.54 20.51
C PRO A 214 -4.09 10.41 19.06
N PHE A 215 -3.42 9.53 18.33
CA PHE A 215 -3.78 9.21 16.96
C PHE A 215 -5.13 8.45 16.94
N LYS A 216 -6.10 8.95 16.21
CA LYS A 216 -7.50 8.51 16.36
C LYS A 216 -7.89 7.35 15.45
N VAL A 217 -7.10 7.07 14.43
CA VAL A 217 -7.40 6.04 13.45
C VAL A 217 -6.96 4.67 13.97
N GLN A 218 -7.80 3.64 13.81
CA GLN A 218 -7.42 2.27 14.14
C GLN A 218 -6.27 1.83 13.23
N THR A 219 -5.07 1.67 13.81
CA THR A 219 -3.83 1.51 13.05
C THR A 219 -3.09 0.24 13.44
N LEU A 220 -2.54 -0.46 12.42
CA LEU A 220 -1.52 -1.51 12.56
C LEU A 220 -0.27 -1.10 11.78
N LEU A 221 0.80 -0.78 12.47
CA LEU A 221 2.11 -0.61 11.85
C LEU A 221 2.77 -1.97 11.66
N VAL A 222 3.17 -2.28 10.43
CA VAL A 222 3.90 -3.51 10.12
C VAL A 222 5.39 -3.19 9.95
N ALA A 223 6.25 -3.88 10.69
CA ALA A 223 7.69 -3.83 10.57
C ALA A 223 8.23 -5.15 10.02
N SER A 224 9.41 -5.14 9.41
CA SER A 224 10.14 -6.33 8.97
C SER A 224 11.45 -6.46 9.75
N GLU A 225 11.71 -7.65 10.33
CA GLU A 225 12.81 -7.86 11.29
C GLU A 225 14.19 -7.54 10.69
N HIS A 226 14.40 -7.88 9.43
CA HIS A 226 15.69 -7.73 8.73
C HIS A 226 15.68 -6.59 7.70
N ASP A 227 14.78 -5.63 7.85
CA ASP A 227 14.72 -4.46 6.95
C ASP A 227 15.97 -3.58 7.13
N LYS A 228 16.71 -3.39 6.01
CA LYS A 228 17.92 -2.55 5.98
C LYS A 228 17.65 -1.14 5.45
N ILE A 229 16.44 -0.90 4.93
CA ILE A 229 16.03 0.38 4.36
C ILE A 229 15.28 1.21 5.39
N ILE A 230 14.29 0.61 6.05
CA ILE A 230 13.52 1.23 7.13
C ILE A 230 13.75 0.41 8.40
N SER A 231 14.27 1.06 9.43
CA SER A 231 14.56 0.40 10.70
C SER A 231 13.27 -0.12 11.36
N PRO A 232 13.18 -1.41 11.73
CA PRO A 232 12.04 -1.90 12.51
C PRO A 232 11.91 -1.19 13.86
N HIS A 233 13.02 -0.69 14.43
CA HIS A 233 13.02 0.08 15.67
C HIS A 233 12.31 1.43 15.50
N ASP A 234 12.54 2.12 14.39
CA ASP A 234 11.87 3.41 14.12
C ASP A 234 10.35 3.23 14.00
N ILE A 235 9.91 2.08 13.43
CA ILE A 235 8.48 1.73 13.34
C ILE A 235 7.90 1.40 14.73
N GLN A 236 8.67 0.74 15.58
CA GLN A 236 8.27 0.47 16.99
C GLN A 236 8.16 1.76 17.79
N ASP A 237 9.12 2.66 17.65
CA ASP A 237 9.10 3.98 18.30
C ASP A 237 7.88 4.80 17.84
N LEU A 238 7.56 4.74 16.55
CA LEU A 238 6.36 5.37 16.03
C LEU A 238 5.07 4.74 16.61
N ALA A 239 5.03 3.41 16.74
CA ALA A 239 3.88 2.74 17.34
C ALA A 239 3.67 3.13 18.81
N GLU A 240 4.74 3.24 19.56
CA GLU A 240 4.71 3.71 20.95
C GLU A 240 4.26 5.18 21.02
N TYR A 241 4.85 6.05 20.20
CA TYR A 241 4.52 7.48 20.15
C TYR A 241 3.04 7.73 19.81
N LEU A 242 2.50 7.02 18.80
CA LEU A 242 1.10 7.16 18.38
C LEU A 242 0.13 6.36 19.26
N ASN A 243 0.64 5.49 20.15
CA ASN A 243 -0.14 4.53 20.94
C ASN A 243 -1.03 3.62 20.07
N VAL A 244 -0.43 3.01 19.04
CA VAL A 244 -1.09 2.11 18.09
C VAL A 244 -0.48 0.72 18.09
N LYS A 245 -1.16 -0.25 17.45
CA LYS A 245 -0.66 -1.61 17.34
C LYS A 245 0.52 -1.69 16.37
N THR A 246 1.47 -2.57 16.67
CA THR A 246 2.56 -2.94 15.76
C THR A 246 2.74 -4.45 15.69
N VAL A 247 3.25 -4.92 14.56
CA VAL A 247 3.67 -6.31 14.36
C VAL A 247 5.00 -6.34 13.61
N ILE A 248 5.90 -7.23 14.01
CA ILE A 248 7.16 -7.47 13.30
C ILE A 248 7.04 -8.80 12.56
N ILE A 249 7.25 -8.77 11.24
CA ILE A 249 7.30 -9.99 10.43
C ILE A 249 8.70 -10.59 10.55
N PRO A 250 8.81 -11.83 11.08
CA PRO A 250 10.10 -12.45 11.36
C PRO A 250 10.84 -12.80 10.07
N GLN A 251 12.17 -12.77 10.11
CA GLN A 251 13.05 -13.13 8.99
C GLN A 251 12.74 -12.41 7.67
N SER A 252 12.02 -11.30 7.72
CA SER A 252 11.60 -10.53 6.55
C SER A 252 12.52 -9.35 6.29
N GLY A 253 12.87 -9.12 5.03
CA GLY A 253 13.42 -7.87 4.53
C GLY A 253 12.33 -6.89 4.10
N HIS A 254 12.75 -5.78 3.49
CA HIS A 254 11.86 -4.69 3.08
C HIS A 254 10.74 -5.09 2.10
N ASN A 255 11.01 -6.08 1.24
CA ASN A 255 10.11 -6.45 0.14
C ASN A 255 9.39 -7.78 0.34
N PHE A 256 9.48 -8.41 1.52
CA PHE A 256 8.82 -9.70 1.81
C PHE A 256 9.19 -10.80 0.80
N GLU A 257 10.49 -11.08 0.66
CA GLU A 257 11.10 -11.82 -0.46
C GLU A 257 10.75 -13.31 -0.49
N THR A 258 10.26 -13.87 0.63
CA THR A 258 9.94 -15.29 0.72
C THR A 258 8.45 -15.55 0.82
N LYS A 259 8.02 -16.76 0.41
CA LYS A 259 6.63 -17.18 0.60
C LYS A 259 6.21 -17.11 2.06
N GLN A 260 7.10 -17.49 3.01
CA GLN A 260 6.80 -17.43 4.43
C GLN A 260 6.54 -16.01 4.90
N ASN A 261 7.35 -15.02 4.45
CA ASN A 261 7.13 -13.61 4.80
C ASN A 261 5.77 -13.10 4.29
N VAL A 262 5.36 -13.52 3.09
CA VAL A 262 4.05 -13.19 2.51
C VAL A 262 2.92 -13.83 3.32
N ASP A 263 3.07 -15.10 3.69
CA ASP A 263 2.08 -15.82 4.49
C ASP A 263 1.95 -15.19 5.91
N ASP A 264 3.06 -14.81 6.54
CA ASP A 264 3.09 -14.15 7.85
C ASP A 264 2.45 -12.75 7.77
N LEU A 265 2.77 -11.98 6.75
CA LEU A 265 2.13 -10.68 6.48
C LEU A 265 0.61 -10.86 6.32
N TYR A 266 0.18 -11.81 5.48
CA TYR A 266 -1.24 -12.10 5.28
C TYR A 266 -1.96 -12.40 6.60
N GLN A 267 -1.38 -13.26 7.45
CA GLN A 267 -1.99 -13.61 8.74
C GLN A 267 -2.06 -12.41 9.70
N ALA A 268 -1.01 -11.59 9.76
CA ALA A 268 -0.97 -10.39 10.59
C ALA A 268 -2.08 -9.39 10.17
N LEU A 269 -2.19 -9.11 8.87
CA LEU A 269 -3.20 -8.20 8.35
C LEU A 269 -4.62 -8.74 8.54
N ARG A 270 -4.82 -10.04 8.28
CA ARG A 270 -6.11 -10.69 8.46
C ARG A 270 -6.59 -10.63 9.91
N HIS A 271 -5.69 -10.90 10.86
CA HIS A 271 -6.02 -10.85 12.29
C HIS A 271 -6.42 -9.44 12.75
N PHE A 272 -5.88 -8.42 12.12
CA PHE A 272 -6.19 -7.03 12.46
C PHE A 272 -7.52 -6.54 11.88
N ILE A 273 -7.89 -6.99 10.68
CA ILE A 273 -9.10 -6.54 9.97
C ILE A 273 -10.36 -7.28 10.45
N GLN A 274 -10.24 -8.49 11.01
CA GLN A 274 -11.33 -9.26 11.58
C GLN A 274 -11.75 -8.73 12.95
#